data_d9898161bf562febbe276729eee3bfde
#
_entry.id   d9898161bf562febbe276729eee3bfde
#
_cell.length_a   1.000
_cell.length_b   1.000
_cell.length_c   1.000
_cell.angle_alpha   90.00
_cell.angle_beta   90.00
_cell.angle_gamma   90.00
#
_symmetry.space_group_name_H-M   'P 1'
#
loop_
_entity.id
_entity.type
_entity.pdbx_description
1 polymer ?
#
loop_
_entity_poly.entity_id
_entity_poly.type
_entity_poly.pdbx_seq_one_letter_code
_entity_poly.pdbx_strand_id
1 'polypeptide(L)'
;MGVIINIDEALKLRSEYNILREPLNEMIIRQQEAWEKSNPLDMIYNRGTLDQFQRTYVSSIGFDHAFAETNDYAIGPIFNTAEGFAATYRTRTFQGSFIITQQTLEDQELGRAKDDASRFIKRWQGDIVEYGVAALSAAFGEEVIWGTTAEGKSKLKLTSADTVDGTLDGVKNPLFTSKHTLVKRDNMTAADITASLQSNCFYADVDILGSDPARIAKLGDVINQVITYMENLKDDNGKYAGVSLSLIHI
;
A
#
# COMPACT_ATOMS: atom_id res chain seq x y z
N MET A 1 53.03 -11.18 -12.93
CA MET A 1 52.88 -11.73 -11.59
C MET A 1 51.77 -12.76 -11.66
N GLY A 2 52.08 -14.05 -11.71
CA GLY A 2 51.08 -15.12 -11.80
C GLY A 2 50.55 -15.41 -10.39
N VAL A 3 49.25 -15.30 -10.20
CA VAL A 3 48.59 -15.75 -8.97
C VAL A 3 48.53 -17.28 -9.02
N ILE A 4 49.28 -17.97 -8.20
CA ILE A 4 49.15 -19.41 -8.01
C ILE A 4 47.93 -19.60 -7.12
N ILE A 5 46.79 -19.97 -7.70
CA ILE A 5 45.61 -20.36 -6.94
C ILE A 5 45.85 -21.79 -6.48
N ASN A 6 45.95 -21.98 -5.17
CA ASN A 6 45.99 -23.31 -4.58
C ASN A 6 44.57 -23.90 -4.68
N ILE A 7 44.37 -24.87 -5.59
CA ILE A 7 43.09 -25.49 -5.87
C ILE A 7 42.51 -26.19 -4.65
N ASP A 8 43.37 -26.81 -3.82
CA ASP A 8 42.94 -27.52 -2.60
C ASP A 8 42.39 -26.54 -1.55
N GLU A 9 42.98 -25.37 -1.41
CA GLU A 9 42.50 -24.32 -0.52
C GLU A 9 41.17 -23.72 -1.00
N ALA A 10 41.02 -23.48 -2.31
CA ALA A 10 39.79 -23.03 -2.90
C ALA A 10 38.65 -24.06 -2.76
N LEU A 11 38.95 -25.35 -2.88
CA LEU A 11 37.98 -26.45 -2.68
C LEU A 11 37.58 -26.55 -1.20
N LYS A 12 38.52 -26.40 -0.27
CA LYS A 12 38.22 -26.37 1.17
C LYS A 12 37.34 -25.22 1.56
N LEU A 13 37.61 -24.00 1.12
CA LEU A 13 36.78 -22.82 1.35
C LEU A 13 35.37 -22.99 0.77
N ARG A 14 35.26 -23.61 -0.41
CA ARG A 14 33.95 -23.91 -1.01
C ARG A 14 33.14 -24.92 -0.18
N SER A 15 33.80 -25.92 0.38
CA SER A 15 33.14 -26.90 1.26
C SER A 15 32.67 -26.25 2.57
N GLU A 16 33.48 -25.43 3.18
CA GLU A 16 33.14 -24.68 4.41
C GLU A 16 31.99 -23.70 4.19
N TYR A 17 32.01 -22.98 3.06
CA TYR A 17 30.90 -22.13 2.64
C TYR A 17 29.59 -22.90 2.49
N ASN A 18 29.61 -24.06 1.85
CA ASN A 18 28.43 -24.90 1.67
C ASN A 18 27.88 -25.42 3.01
N ILE A 19 28.74 -25.75 3.97
CA ILE A 19 28.35 -26.16 5.33
C ILE A 19 27.61 -25.02 6.05
N LEU A 20 28.03 -23.78 5.85
CA LEU A 20 27.42 -22.60 6.48
C LEU A 20 26.11 -22.14 5.80
N ARG A 21 26.00 -22.39 4.52
CA ARG A 21 24.88 -21.89 3.70
C ARG A 21 23.52 -22.38 4.19
N GLU A 22 23.40 -23.66 4.49
CA GLU A 22 22.11 -24.25 4.95
C GLU A 22 21.64 -23.70 6.29
N PRO A 23 22.48 -23.69 7.37
CA PRO A 23 22.07 -23.11 8.64
C PRO A 23 21.73 -21.63 8.58
N LEU A 24 22.44 -20.85 7.75
CA LEU A 24 22.16 -19.42 7.57
C LEU A 24 20.82 -19.21 6.84
N ASN A 25 20.55 -19.99 5.78
CA ASN A 25 19.29 -19.92 5.07
C ASN A 25 18.11 -20.30 5.98
N GLU A 26 18.26 -21.37 6.77
CA GLU A 26 17.22 -21.79 7.71
C GLU A 26 16.93 -20.72 8.75
N MET A 27 17.97 -20.07 9.28
CA MET A 27 17.82 -18.98 10.23
C MET A 27 17.11 -17.78 9.59
N ILE A 28 17.46 -17.43 8.35
CA ILE A 28 16.84 -16.35 7.57
C ILE A 28 15.34 -16.63 7.40
N ILE A 29 15.00 -17.83 6.94
CA ILE A 29 13.61 -18.24 6.72
C ILE A 29 12.80 -18.17 8.02
N ARG A 30 13.32 -18.71 9.11
CA ARG A 30 12.63 -18.68 10.43
C ARG A 30 12.42 -17.26 10.94
N GLN A 31 13.40 -16.37 10.78
CA GLN A 31 13.25 -14.98 11.19
C GLN A 31 12.24 -14.23 10.32
N GLN A 32 12.20 -14.53 9.04
CA GLN A 32 11.21 -13.97 8.11
C GLN A 32 9.79 -14.43 8.45
N GLU A 33 9.59 -15.72 8.66
CA GLU A 33 8.29 -16.29 9.05
C GLU A 33 7.78 -15.73 10.39
N ALA A 34 8.68 -15.53 11.35
CA ALA A 34 8.33 -14.91 12.63
C ALA A 34 7.92 -13.44 12.44
N TRP A 35 8.62 -12.70 11.61
CA TRP A 35 8.31 -11.31 11.32
C TRP A 35 7.01 -11.17 10.53
N GLU A 36 6.73 -12.05 9.57
CA GLU A 36 5.48 -12.03 8.79
C GLU A 36 4.23 -12.17 9.67
N LYS A 37 4.34 -12.85 10.80
CA LYS A 37 3.25 -12.97 11.79
C LYS A 37 3.06 -11.73 12.66
N SER A 38 4.08 -10.88 12.77
CA SER A 38 4.10 -9.69 13.64
C SER A 38 4.36 -8.40 12.87
N ASN A 39 4.15 -8.41 11.55
CA ASN A 39 4.44 -7.26 10.70
C ASN A 39 3.52 -6.08 11.07
N PRO A 40 4.08 -4.94 11.52
CA PRO A 40 3.27 -3.79 11.91
C PRO A 40 2.47 -3.17 10.75
N LEU A 41 2.89 -3.42 9.51
CA LEU A 41 2.17 -2.94 8.33
C LEU A 41 0.81 -3.61 8.14
N ASP A 42 0.57 -4.79 8.71
CA ASP A 42 -0.73 -5.47 8.64
C ASP A 42 -1.85 -4.73 9.38
N MET A 43 -1.49 -3.80 10.27
CA MET A 43 -2.46 -2.91 10.91
C MET A 43 -3.00 -1.83 9.95
N ILE A 44 -2.26 -1.53 8.89
CA ILE A 44 -2.54 -0.42 7.98
C ILE A 44 -2.90 -0.92 6.58
N TYR A 45 -2.26 -2.00 6.13
CA TYR A 45 -2.37 -2.52 4.78
C TYR A 45 -2.95 -3.93 4.76
N ASN A 46 -3.89 -4.16 3.86
CA ASN A 46 -4.35 -5.50 3.53
C ASN A 46 -3.34 -6.20 2.61
N ARG A 47 -2.99 -7.43 2.93
CA ARG A 47 -2.14 -8.26 2.07
C ARG A 47 -2.94 -8.78 0.88
N GLY A 48 -2.35 -8.69 -0.29
CA GLY A 48 -2.87 -9.28 -1.51
C GLY A 48 -1.76 -9.99 -2.29
N THR A 49 -2.12 -10.93 -3.12
CA THR A 49 -1.21 -11.60 -4.05
C THR A 49 -1.34 -11.01 -5.44
N LEU A 50 -0.21 -10.79 -6.10
CA LEU A 50 -0.15 -10.32 -7.47
C LEU A 50 0.67 -11.31 -8.29
N ASP A 51 0.00 -12.08 -9.15
CA ASP A 51 0.62 -13.12 -9.97
C ASP A 51 1.28 -12.58 -11.24
N GLN A 52 1.08 -11.29 -11.53
CA GLN A 52 1.59 -10.62 -12.72
C GLN A 52 2.44 -9.41 -12.33
N PHE A 53 3.36 -9.03 -13.21
CA PHE A 53 4.19 -7.82 -13.01
C PHE A 53 3.35 -6.55 -12.85
N GLN A 54 2.20 -6.49 -13.51
CA GLN A 54 1.27 -5.37 -13.45
C GLN A 54 -0.17 -5.90 -13.49
N ARG A 55 -1.04 -5.32 -12.66
CA ARG A 55 -2.47 -5.60 -12.69
C ARG A 55 -3.26 -4.31 -12.64
N THR A 56 -4.23 -4.17 -13.53
CA THR A 56 -5.15 -3.04 -13.58
C THR A 56 -6.51 -3.48 -13.05
N TYR A 57 -7.03 -2.74 -12.10
CA TYR A 57 -8.38 -2.88 -11.59
C TYR A 57 -9.21 -1.73 -12.13
N VAL A 58 -10.32 -2.04 -12.75
CA VAL A 58 -11.29 -1.06 -13.25
C VAL A 58 -12.49 -1.09 -12.32
N SER A 59 -12.92 0.08 -11.85
CA SER A 59 -14.16 0.19 -11.08
C SER A 59 -15.35 0.03 -12.01
N SER A 60 -16.43 -0.54 -11.51
CA SER A 60 -17.71 -0.62 -12.23
C SER A 60 -18.61 0.49 -11.69
N ILE A 61 -19.15 1.29 -12.58
CA ILE A 61 -20.19 2.25 -12.23
C ILE A 61 -21.49 1.45 -12.08
N GLY A 62 -22.24 1.70 -10.99
CA GLY A 62 -23.51 1.00 -10.71
C GLY A 62 -24.56 1.22 -11.81
N PHE A 63 -25.65 0.50 -11.71
CA PHE A 63 -26.75 0.57 -12.69
C PHE A 63 -27.28 1.98 -12.85
N ASP A 64 -27.47 2.40 -14.10
CA ASP A 64 -27.86 3.75 -14.49
C ASP A 64 -29.37 4.04 -14.28
N HIS A 65 -30.18 3.02 -14.09
CA HIS A 65 -31.63 3.13 -13.96
C HIS A 65 -32.16 2.59 -12.64
N ALA A 66 -33.26 3.15 -12.18
CA ALA A 66 -34.05 2.59 -11.09
C ALA A 66 -35.02 1.51 -11.64
N PHE A 67 -35.41 0.58 -10.77
CA PHE A 67 -36.52 -0.34 -11.11
C PHE A 67 -37.78 0.47 -11.41
N ALA A 68 -38.39 0.16 -12.53
CA ALA A 68 -39.67 0.77 -12.92
C ALA A 68 -40.82 -0.24 -12.77
N GLU A 69 -41.97 0.25 -12.35
CA GLU A 69 -43.19 -0.53 -12.41
C GLU A 69 -43.56 -0.73 -13.87
N THR A 70 -43.75 -1.99 -14.28
CA THR A 70 -44.09 -2.34 -15.66
C THR A 70 -45.39 -3.16 -15.69
N ASN A 71 -46.19 -3.01 -16.75
CA ASN A 71 -47.31 -3.85 -16.98
C ASN A 71 -46.90 -5.28 -17.36
N ASP A 72 -47.77 -6.27 -17.14
CA ASP A 72 -47.48 -7.71 -17.26
C ASP A 72 -46.83 -8.18 -18.57
N TYR A 73 -46.86 -7.38 -19.62
CA TYR A 73 -46.28 -7.70 -20.95
C TYR A 73 -45.22 -6.72 -21.41
N ALA A 74 -44.82 -5.74 -20.57
CA ALA A 74 -43.79 -4.77 -20.94
C ALA A 74 -42.41 -5.26 -20.52
N ILE A 75 -41.43 -5.06 -21.41
CA ILE A 75 -40.01 -5.31 -21.07
C ILE A 75 -39.59 -4.19 -20.11
N GLY A 76 -39.14 -4.57 -18.93
CA GLY A 76 -38.55 -3.64 -17.96
C GLY A 76 -37.29 -2.95 -18.48
N PRO A 77 -36.82 -1.89 -17.80
CA PRO A 77 -35.60 -1.20 -18.21
C PRO A 77 -34.40 -2.14 -18.21
N ILE A 78 -33.57 -2.05 -19.24
CA ILE A 78 -32.32 -2.80 -19.34
C ILE A 78 -31.29 -2.02 -18.56
N PHE A 79 -30.70 -2.66 -17.56
CA PHE A 79 -29.64 -2.08 -16.73
C PHE A 79 -28.29 -2.27 -17.40
N ASN A 80 -27.57 -1.19 -17.62
CA ASN A 80 -26.21 -1.22 -18.12
C ASN A 80 -25.24 -0.80 -17.00
N THR A 81 -24.11 -1.46 -16.95
CA THR A 81 -22.95 -1.05 -16.14
C THR A 81 -21.94 -0.41 -17.07
N ALA A 82 -21.30 0.67 -16.61
CA ALA A 82 -20.21 1.29 -17.33
C ALA A 82 -18.88 1.10 -16.58
N GLU A 83 -17.78 1.15 -17.30
CA GLU A 83 -16.45 1.16 -16.67
C GLU A 83 -16.17 2.54 -16.07
N GLY A 84 -15.62 2.52 -14.87
CA GLY A 84 -15.20 3.70 -14.15
C GLY A 84 -13.71 3.95 -14.23
N PHE A 85 -13.16 4.54 -13.20
CA PHE A 85 -11.73 4.78 -13.09
C PHE A 85 -10.92 3.50 -12.97
N ALA A 86 -9.70 3.49 -13.55
CA ALA A 86 -8.77 2.38 -13.48
C ALA A 86 -7.59 2.69 -12.56
N ALA A 87 -7.25 1.75 -11.68
CA ALA A 87 -6.05 1.76 -10.86
C ALA A 87 -5.10 0.66 -11.30
N THR A 88 -3.84 1.02 -11.55
CA THR A 88 -2.81 0.07 -11.98
C THR A 88 -1.77 -0.11 -10.90
N TYR A 89 -1.58 -1.35 -10.47
CA TYR A 89 -0.56 -1.77 -9.51
C TYR A 89 0.59 -2.44 -10.24
N ARG A 90 1.82 -2.09 -9.87
CA ARG A 90 3.04 -2.67 -10.40
C ARG A 90 3.90 -3.23 -9.30
N THR A 91 4.48 -4.40 -9.52
CA THR A 91 5.46 -4.96 -8.59
C THR A 91 6.78 -4.20 -8.68
N ARG A 92 7.47 -4.08 -7.55
CA ARG A 92 8.84 -3.56 -7.48
C ARG A 92 9.72 -4.62 -6.86
N THR A 93 10.92 -4.80 -7.40
CA THR A 93 11.90 -5.75 -6.90
C THR A 93 12.94 -5.02 -6.07
N PHE A 94 13.13 -5.46 -4.84
CA PHE A 94 14.18 -4.97 -3.95
C PHE A 94 15.18 -6.09 -3.74
N GLN A 95 16.46 -5.78 -3.84
CA GLN A 95 17.54 -6.75 -3.68
C GLN A 95 18.60 -6.16 -2.75
N GLY A 96 19.19 -7.03 -1.94
CA GLY A 96 20.30 -6.72 -1.10
C GLY A 96 21.19 -7.95 -0.94
N SER A 97 22.47 -7.76 -0.68
CA SER A 97 23.42 -8.83 -0.41
C SER A 97 24.33 -8.45 0.73
N PHE A 98 24.76 -9.44 1.48
CA PHE A 98 25.85 -9.28 2.44
C PHE A 98 26.99 -10.24 2.06
N ILE A 99 28.19 -9.87 2.41
CA ILE A 99 29.40 -10.61 2.04
C ILE A 99 30.02 -11.17 3.31
N ILE A 100 30.28 -12.47 3.34
CA ILE A 100 31.09 -13.11 4.36
C ILE A 100 32.50 -13.16 3.81
N THR A 101 33.46 -12.58 4.53
CA THR A 101 34.87 -12.53 4.11
C THR A 101 35.51 -13.89 4.29
N GLN A 102 36.53 -14.18 3.46
CA GLN A 102 37.34 -15.39 3.59
C GLN A 102 37.97 -15.50 4.97
N GLN A 103 38.45 -14.39 5.52
CA GLN A 103 39.06 -14.35 6.86
C GLN A 103 38.09 -14.78 7.94
N THR A 104 36.81 -14.38 7.87
CA THR A 104 35.76 -14.81 8.81
C THR A 104 35.51 -16.32 8.75
N LEU A 105 35.67 -16.93 7.55
CA LEU A 105 35.55 -18.38 7.37
C LEU A 105 36.76 -19.11 7.90
N GLU A 106 37.99 -18.63 7.63
CA GLU A 106 39.24 -19.23 8.08
C GLU A 106 39.40 -19.18 9.60
N ASP A 107 39.00 -18.07 10.22
CA ASP A 107 39.05 -17.89 11.68
C ASP A 107 37.91 -18.66 12.40
N GLN A 108 37.06 -19.39 11.67
CA GLN A 108 35.91 -20.13 12.18
C GLN A 108 34.95 -19.27 13.02
N GLU A 109 34.81 -17.98 12.71
CA GLU A 109 33.93 -17.03 13.38
C GLU A 109 32.46 -17.25 12.96
N LEU A 110 31.92 -18.44 13.13
CA LEU A 110 30.56 -18.82 12.75
C LEU A 110 29.50 -17.95 13.48
N GLY A 111 29.82 -17.55 14.71
CA GLY A 111 28.95 -16.65 15.49
C GLY A 111 28.78 -15.30 14.80
N ARG A 112 29.88 -14.71 14.32
CA ARG A 112 29.88 -13.43 13.61
C ARG A 112 29.10 -13.50 12.29
N ALA A 113 29.26 -14.56 11.51
CA ALA A 113 28.52 -14.76 10.27
C ALA A 113 27.00 -14.85 10.52
N LYS A 114 26.57 -15.51 11.62
CA LYS A 114 25.17 -15.57 12.03
C LYS A 114 24.63 -14.22 12.49
N ASP A 115 25.43 -13.46 13.23
CA ASP A 115 25.06 -12.11 13.69
C ASP A 115 24.90 -11.15 12.49
N ASP A 116 25.80 -11.19 11.53
CA ASP A 116 25.74 -10.37 10.33
C ASP A 116 24.51 -10.73 9.48
N ALA A 117 24.19 -12.01 9.32
CA ALA A 117 22.98 -12.46 8.66
C ALA A 117 21.70 -11.98 9.40
N SER A 118 21.69 -12.06 10.73
CA SER A 118 20.57 -11.56 11.55
C SER A 118 20.39 -10.04 11.40
N ARG A 119 21.49 -9.28 11.41
CA ARG A 119 21.45 -7.81 11.20
C ARG A 119 20.96 -7.46 9.80
N PHE A 120 21.39 -8.21 8.78
CA PHE A 120 20.92 -8.03 7.41
C PHE A 120 19.39 -8.19 7.30
N ILE A 121 18.83 -9.24 7.90
CA ILE A 121 17.37 -9.48 7.86
C ILE A 121 16.62 -8.38 8.61
N LYS A 122 17.09 -8.00 9.81
CA LYS A 122 16.46 -6.91 10.58
C LYS A 122 16.49 -5.59 9.80
N ARG A 123 17.57 -5.32 9.08
CA ARG A 123 17.66 -4.13 8.22
C ARG A 123 16.64 -4.21 7.08
N TRP A 124 16.54 -5.36 6.40
CA TRP A 124 15.57 -5.57 5.34
C TRP A 124 14.12 -5.43 5.83
N GLN A 125 13.80 -5.98 7.00
CA GLN A 125 12.49 -5.79 7.64
C GLN A 125 12.21 -4.33 7.96
N GLY A 126 13.20 -3.61 8.48
CA GLY A 126 13.12 -2.17 8.73
C GLY A 126 12.88 -1.36 7.45
N ASP A 127 13.57 -1.69 6.37
CA ASP A 127 13.40 -1.03 5.08
C ASP A 127 11.99 -1.24 4.48
N ILE A 128 11.38 -2.41 4.68
CA ILE A 128 9.97 -2.66 4.28
C ILE A 128 9.01 -1.78 5.09
N VAL A 129 9.21 -1.70 6.40
CA VAL A 129 8.37 -0.85 7.26
C VAL A 129 8.55 0.63 6.88
N GLU A 130 9.79 1.07 6.67
CA GLU A 130 10.08 2.43 6.22
C GLU A 130 9.42 2.74 4.87
N TYR A 131 9.44 1.79 3.92
CA TYR A 131 8.73 1.92 2.66
C TYR A 131 7.21 2.06 2.85
N GLY A 132 6.62 1.25 3.72
CA GLY A 132 5.20 1.34 4.03
C GLY A 132 4.80 2.69 4.63
N VAL A 133 5.61 3.23 5.54
CA VAL A 133 5.39 4.57 6.12
C VAL A 133 5.58 5.66 5.07
N ALA A 134 6.61 5.56 4.22
CA ALA A 134 6.84 6.49 3.12
C ALA A 134 5.66 6.48 2.12
N ALA A 135 5.07 5.31 1.88
CA ALA A 135 3.87 5.19 1.05
C ALA A 135 2.67 5.96 1.62
N LEU A 136 2.45 5.91 2.95
CA LEU A 136 1.41 6.74 3.59
C LEU A 136 1.65 8.23 3.40
N SER A 137 2.88 8.69 3.57
CA SER A 137 3.22 10.11 3.36
C SER A 137 3.00 10.52 1.90
N ALA A 138 3.37 9.65 0.95
CA ALA A 138 3.14 9.88 -0.48
C ALA A 138 1.64 9.88 -0.87
N ALA A 139 0.78 9.28 -0.04
CA ALA A 139 -0.66 9.22 -0.28
C ALA A 139 -1.36 10.59 -0.17
N PHE A 140 -0.75 11.57 0.51
CA PHE A 140 -1.24 12.96 0.57
C PHE A 140 -0.87 13.79 -0.67
N GLY A 141 -0.28 13.19 -1.70
CA GLY A 141 0.06 13.83 -2.96
C GLY A 141 1.46 14.42 -3.02
N GLU A 142 2.24 14.31 -1.96
CA GLU A 142 3.64 14.71 -1.94
C GLU A 142 4.52 13.64 -2.60
N GLU A 143 5.59 14.07 -3.26
CA GLU A 143 6.58 13.17 -3.79
C GLU A 143 7.60 12.84 -2.68
N VAL A 144 7.57 11.62 -2.19
CA VAL A 144 8.47 11.15 -1.14
C VAL A 144 9.66 10.45 -1.79
N ILE A 145 10.86 10.82 -1.35
CA ILE A 145 12.11 10.19 -1.78
C ILE A 145 12.41 9.05 -0.81
N TRP A 146 12.45 7.81 -1.33
CA TRP A 146 12.75 6.64 -0.54
C TRP A 146 13.76 5.73 -1.23
N GLY A 147 14.72 5.23 -0.45
CA GLY A 147 15.73 4.29 -0.90
C GLY A 147 16.70 4.89 -1.92
N THR A 148 17.55 4.03 -2.44
CA THR A 148 18.54 4.37 -3.46
C THR A 148 18.52 3.29 -4.55
N THR A 149 18.38 3.70 -5.81
CA THR A 149 18.54 2.84 -6.98
C THR A 149 19.93 3.04 -7.60
N ALA A 150 20.30 2.19 -8.56
CA ALA A 150 21.53 2.38 -9.34
C ALA A 150 21.55 3.73 -10.08
N GLU A 151 20.38 4.28 -10.40
CA GLU A 151 20.20 5.55 -11.11
C GLU A 151 19.96 6.74 -10.16
N GLY A 152 19.91 6.52 -8.85
CA GLY A 152 19.67 7.53 -7.83
C GLY A 152 18.57 7.16 -6.83
N LYS A 153 17.96 8.18 -6.22
CA LYS A 153 16.91 7.96 -5.23
C LYS A 153 15.56 7.65 -5.89
N SER A 154 14.87 6.65 -5.40
CA SER A 154 13.50 6.34 -5.81
C SER A 154 12.53 7.41 -5.35
N LYS A 155 11.63 7.81 -6.26
CA LYS A 155 10.52 8.69 -5.96
C LYS A 155 9.25 7.88 -5.82
N LEU A 156 8.52 8.14 -4.77
CA LEU A 156 7.25 7.50 -4.46
C LEU A 156 6.15 8.56 -4.44
N LYS A 157 5.13 8.36 -5.27
CA LYS A 157 3.92 9.17 -5.29
C LYS A 157 2.74 8.22 -5.44
N LEU A 158 1.77 8.32 -4.54
CA LEU A 158 0.56 7.52 -4.60
C LEU A 158 -0.61 8.41 -5.02
N THR A 159 -1.34 7.92 -6.00
CA THR A 159 -2.54 8.58 -6.49
C THR A 159 -3.71 7.61 -6.43
N SER A 160 -4.92 8.15 -6.24
CA SER A 160 -6.16 7.39 -6.36
C SER A 160 -6.49 7.05 -7.81
N ALA A 161 -7.55 6.32 -8.03
CA ALA A 161 -8.01 6.00 -9.37
C ALA A 161 -8.72 7.16 -10.06
N ASP A 162 -9.40 8.00 -9.28
CA ASP A 162 -10.14 9.16 -9.79
C ASP A 162 -9.23 10.34 -10.20
N THR A 163 -9.79 11.27 -10.94
CA THR A 163 -9.10 12.45 -11.49
C THR A 163 -9.72 13.74 -10.99
N VAL A 164 -8.93 14.81 -10.97
CA VAL A 164 -9.34 16.13 -10.45
C VAL A 164 -10.59 16.68 -11.14
N ASP A 165 -10.76 16.40 -12.42
CA ASP A 165 -11.86 16.87 -13.26
C ASP A 165 -12.95 15.82 -13.53
N GLY A 166 -12.81 14.64 -12.94
CA GLY A 166 -13.73 13.51 -13.16
C GLY A 166 -13.65 12.89 -14.55
N THR A 167 -12.68 13.27 -15.39
CA THR A 167 -12.43 12.63 -16.68
C THR A 167 -11.48 11.46 -16.55
N LEU A 168 -11.59 10.43 -17.41
CA LEU A 168 -10.74 9.25 -17.34
C LEU A 168 -9.25 9.56 -17.60
N ASP A 169 -8.96 10.61 -18.36
CA ASP A 169 -7.61 11.02 -18.79
C ASP A 169 -7.06 12.21 -18.01
N GLY A 170 -7.77 12.67 -17.00
CA GLY A 170 -7.38 13.82 -16.19
C GLY A 170 -6.20 13.58 -15.24
N VAL A 171 -5.79 14.63 -14.55
CA VAL A 171 -4.76 14.54 -13.51
C VAL A 171 -5.29 13.74 -12.33
N LYS A 172 -4.56 12.69 -11.94
CA LYS A 172 -4.93 11.82 -10.83
C LYS A 172 -4.91 12.56 -9.49
N ASN A 173 -5.94 12.34 -8.70
CA ASN A 173 -6.02 12.84 -7.34
C ASN A 173 -5.00 12.14 -6.42
N PRO A 174 -4.54 12.78 -5.33
CA PRO A 174 -3.89 12.08 -4.23
C PRO A 174 -4.79 10.97 -3.66
N LEU A 175 -4.19 9.93 -3.10
CA LEU A 175 -4.96 8.85 -2.48
C LEU A 175 -5.81 9.37 -1.30
N PHE A 176 -5.25 10.30 -0.50
CA PHE A 176 -5.99 11.03 0.54
C PHE A 176 -6.25 12.46 0.10
N THR A 177 -7.51 12.78 -0.14
CA THR A 177 -7.94 14.12 -0.57
C THR A 177 -9.36 14.39 -0.09
N SER A 178 -9.68 15.67 0.03
CA SER A 178 -11.06 16.13 0.28
C SER A 178 -11.87 16.30 -1.01
N LYS A 179 -11.30 15.94 -2.16
CA LYS A 179 -11.87 16.25 -3.49
C LYS A 179 -11.92 15.04 -4.41
N HIS A 180 -12.28 13.86 -3.88
CA HIS A 180 -12.55 12.71 -4.74
C HIS A 180 -13.75 12.99 -5.62
N THR A 181 -13.61 12.70 -6.91
CA THR A 181 -14.64 12.95 -7.91
C THR A 181 -15.27 11.65 -8.39
N LEU A 182 -16.53 11.72 -8.77
CA LEU A 182 -17.19 10.66 -9.53
C LEU A 182 -16.74 10.69 -10.99
N VAL A 183 -16.91 9.57 -11.69
CA VAL A 183 -16.66 9.51 -13.13
C VAL A 183 -17.61 10.48 -13.84
N LYS A 184 -17.06 11.38 -14.67
CA LYS A 184 -17.84 12.27 -15.47
C LYS A 184 -18.68 11.47 -16.49
N ARG A 185 -19.98 11.68 -16.48
CA ARG A 185 -20.91 11.18 -17.49
C ARG A 185 -21.26 12.28 -18.48
N ASP A 186 -21.71 11.90 -19.66
CA ASP A 186 -22.04 12.83 -20.75
C ASP A 186 -23.07 13.90 -20.37
N ASN A 187 -23.93 13.59 -19.40
CA ASN A 187 -24.99 14.48 -18.90
C ASN A 187 -24.58 15.31 -17.66
N MET A 188 -23.36 15.17 -17.16
CA MET A 188 -22.90 15.93 -15.99
C MET A 188 -22.21 17.22 -16.39
N THR A 189 -22.59 18.30 -15.73
CA THR A 189 -21.94 19.61 -15.84
C THR A 189 -20.75 19.71 -14.86
N ALA A 190 -19.89 20.71 -15.05
CA ALA A 190 -18.83 21.00 -14.08
C ALA A 190 -19.36 21.31 -12.68
N ALA A 191 -20.57 21.90 -12.59
CA ALA A 191 -21.23 22.15 -11.30
C ALA A 191 -21.65 20.84 -10.61
N ASP A 192 -22.13 19.86 -11.38
CA ASP A 192 -22.50 18.55 -10.85
C ASP A 192 -21.29 17.80 -10.30
N ILE A 193 -20.14 17.85 -11.01
CA ILE A 193 -18.89 17.25 -10.55
C ILE A 193 -18.45 17.92 -9.24
N THR A 194 -18.50 19.25 -9.17
CA THR A 194 -18.13 20.00 -7.95
C THR A 194 -19.06 19.66 -6.78
N ALA A 195 -20.35 19.49 -7.04
CA ALA A 195 -21.34 19.12 -6.02
C ALA A 195 -21.18 17.65 -5.56
N SER A 196 -20.53 16.79 -6.34
CA SER A 196 -20.32 15.37 -6.06
C SER A 196 -18.98 15.08 -5.36
N LEU A 197 -18.18 16.09 -5.03
CA LEU A 197 -16.90 15.89 -4.36
C LEU A 197 -17.07 15.20 -3.01
N GLN A 198 -16.24 14.18 -2.80
CA GLN A 198 -16.22 13.41 -1.55
C GLN A 198 -14.83 13.46 -0.91
N SER A 199 -14.80 13.43 0.41
CA SER A 199 -13.57 13.47 1.19
C SER A 199 -13.29 12.12 1.84
N ASN A 200 -12.07 11.64 1.74
CA ASN A 200 -11.56 10.55 2.57
C ASN A 200 -10.48 11.02 3.54
N CYS A 201 -10.31 12.34 3.67
CA CYS A 201 -9.34 12.96 4.54
C CYS A 201 -10.01 14.05 5.38
N PHE A 202 -9.92 13.94 6.69
CA PHE A 202 -10.46 14.89 7.64
C PHE A 202 -9.32 15.49 8.46
N TYR A 203 -9.24 16.80 8.47
CA TYR A 203 -8.30 17.53 9.32
C TYR A 203 -9.02 17.96 10.59
N ALA A 204 -8.52 17.52 11.72
CA ALA A 204 -9.00 17.96 13.01
C ALA A 204 -7.85 18.61 13.77
N ASP A 205 -8.04 19.84 14.20
CA ASP A 205 -7.12 20.51 15.13
C ASP A 205 -7.40 19.99 16.56
N VAL A 206 -7.02 18.74 16.78
CA VAL A 206 -7.14 18.08 18.08
C VAL A 206 -5.76 17.67 18.54
N ASP A 207 -5.29 18.29 19.60
CA ASP A 207 -4.08 17.83 20.29
C ASP A 207 -4.41 16.50 21.01
N ILE A 208 -3.95 15.40 20.43
CA ILE A 208 -4.21 14.04 20.94
C ILE A 208 -3.30 13.72 22.15
N LEU A 209 -2.27 14.53 22.39
CA LEU A 209 -1.32 14.34 23.47
C LEU A 209 -1.87 14.95 24.76
N GLY A 210 -2.48 14.13 25.60
CA GLY A 210 -2.92 14.51 26.94
C GLY A 210 -4.24 13.89 27.38
N SER A 211 -4.45 13.79 28.69
CA SER A 211 -5.63 13.20 29.33
C SER A 211 -6.71 14.21 29.67
N ASP A 212 -6.71 15.39 29.07
CA ASP A 212 -7.71 16.44 29.35
C ASP A 212 -9.09 15.97 28.82
N PRO A 213 -10.13 15.93 29.69
CA PRO A 213 -11.48 15.51 29.29
C PRO A 213 -12.07 16.35 28.15
N ALA A 214 -11.73 17.64 28.06
CA ALA A 214 -12.19 18.50 26.97
C ALA A 214 -11.61 18.08 25.60
N ARG A 215 -10.39 17.55 25.58
CA ARG A 215 -9.74 17.02 24.37
C ARG A 215 -10.35 15.69 23.94
N ILE A 216 -10.66 14.83 24.91
CA ILE A 216 -11.35 13.55 24.66
C ILE A 216 -12.73 13.80 24.05
N ALA A 217 -13.47 14.79 24.59
CA ALA A 217 -14.77 15.18 24.03
C ALA A 217 -14.65 15.67 22.58
N LYS A 218 -13.67 16.53 22.28
CA LYS A 218 -13.41 16.99 20.89
C LYS A 218 -13.08 15.84 19.94
N LEU A 219 -12.28 14.87 20.39
CA LEU A 219 -11.99 13.68 19.58
C LEU A 219 -13.27 12.88 19.30
N GLY A 220 -14.14 12.74 20.32
CA GLY A 220 -15.45 12.10 20.14
C GLY A 220 -16.32 12.83 19.12
N ASP A 221 -16.35 14.17 19.15
CA ASP A 221 -17.09 14.98 18.17
C ASP A 221 -16.54 14.80 16.75
N VAL A 222 -15.22 14.78 16.57
CA VAL A 222 -14.60 14.52 15.25
C VAL A 222 -14.94 13.13 14.75
N ILE A 223 -14.85 12.11 15.59
CA ILE A 223 -15.23 10.74 15.22
C ILE A 223 -16.70 10.69 14.79
N ASN A 224 -17.61 11.32 15.55
CA ASN A 224 -19.02 11.37 15.20
C ASN A 224 -19.27 12.11 13.87
N GLN A 225 -18.55 13.20 13.59
CA GLN A 225 -18.61 13.89 12.30
C GLN A 225 -18.16 12.98 11.14
N VAL A 226 -17.07 12.25 11.33
CA VAL A 226 -16.59 11.28 10.32
C VAL A 226 -17.61 10.18 10.09
N ILE A 227 -18.18 9.61 11.14
CA ILE A 227 -19.24 8.59 11.05
C ILE A 227 -20.43 9.12 10.25
N THR A 228 -20.96 10.29 10.64
CA THR A 228 -22.09 10.92 9.94
C THR A 228 -21.77 11.20 8.48
N TYR A 229 -20.53 11.62 8.19
CA TYR A 229 -20.11 11.84 6.81
C TYR A 229 -20.07 10.52 6.01
N MET A 230 -19.52 9.45 6.60
CA MET A 230 -19.45 8.14 5.94
C MET A 230 -20.83 7.56 5.65
N GLU A 231 -21.79 7.72 6.56
CA GLU A 231 -23.17 7.30 6.36
C GLU A 231 -23.86 8.05 5.23
N ASN A 232 -23.43 9.29 4.96
CA ASN A 232 -23.95 10.14 3.89
C ASN A 232 -23.17 10.04 2.57
N LEU A 233 -22.15 9.18 2.48
CA LEU A 233 -21.43 8.97 1.21
C LEU A 233 -22.37 8.49 0.14
N LYS A 234 -22.19 9.01 -1.06
CA LYS A 234 -22.99 8.65 -2.23
C LYS A 234 -22.21 7.75 -3.17
N ASP A 235 -22.89 6.85 -3.81
CA ASP A 235 -22.36 6.06 -4.91
C ASP A 235 -22.23 6.88 -6.20
N ASP A 236 -21.71 6.26 -7.26
CA ASP A 236 -21.57 6.88 -8.58
C ASP A 236 -22.89 7.32 -9.22
N ASN A 237 -24.04 6.88 -8.69
CA ASN A 237 -25.39 7.25 -9.11
C ASN A 237 -26.01 8.34 -8.23
N GLY A 238 -25.25 8.86 -7.26
CA GLY A 238 -25.71 9.87 -6.31
C GLY A 238 -26.66 9.32 -5.23
N LYS A 239 -26.81 7.99 -5.12
CA LYS A 239 -27.55 7.34 -4.04
C LYS A 239 -26.65 7.08 -2.85
N TYR A 240 -27.21 6.96 -1.66
CA TYR A 240 -26.44 6.61 -0.48
C TYR A 240 -25.73 5.27 -0.66
N ALA A 241 -24.42 5.25 -0.43
CA ALA A 241 -23.60 4.07 -0.62
C ALA A 241 -23.82 2.97 0.45
N GLY A 242 -24.57 3.28 1.50
CA GLY A 242 -24.86 2.34 2.58
C GLY A 242 -23.63 1.92 3.38
N VAL A 243 -22.62 2.75 3.42
CA VAL A 243 -21.39 2.48 4.17
C VAL A 243 -21.70 2.62 5.67
N SER A 244 -21.67 1.51 6.39
CA SER A 244 -21.74 1.52 7.85
C SER A 244 -20.36 1.19 8.44
N LEU A 245 -19.95 1.94 9.44
CA LEU A 245 -18.77 1.59 10.23
C LEU A 245 -19.11 0.37 11.10
N SER A 246 -18.61 -0.80 10.74
CA SER A 246 -18.58 -1.91 11.68
C SER A 246 -17.44 -1.70 12.66
N LEU A 247 -17.79 -1.44 13.92
CA LEU A 247 -16.94 -1.48 15.12
C LEU A 247 -15.45 -1.20 14.88
N ILE A 248 -15.06 0.05 15.16
CA ILE A 248 -13.65 0.35 15.43
C ILE A 248 -13.33 -0.26 16.80
N HIS A 249 -12.58 -1.36 16.80
CA HIS A 249 -11.95 -1.84 18.02
C HIS A 249 -10.80 -0.88 18.37
N ILE A 250 -11.06 0.00 19.29
CA ILE A 250 -10.02 0.80 19.95
C ILE A 250 -9.41 -0.04 21.05
#